data_b20daccd30f2f0df62ad3f0dd1089717
#
_entry.id   b20daccd30f2f0df62ad3f0dd1089717
#
_cell.length_a   1.000
_cell.length_b   1.000
_cell.length_c   1.000
_cell.angle_alpha   90.00
_cell.angle_beta   90.00
_cell.angle_gamma   90.00
#
_symmetry.space_group_name_H-M   'P 1'
#
loop_
_entity.id
_entity.type
_entity.pdbx_description
1 polymer ?
#
loop_
_entity_poly.entity_id
_entity_poly.type
_entity_poly.pdbx_seq_one_letter_code
_entity_poly.pdbx_strand_id
1 'polypeptide(L)'
;MSRDLIKKYCVCVEGVYVKKNKILLMKRCVIPFKGFWHLVGGQVEKNETLKEALKREFKEETNLDVKVGDVVGGRIEETFDRTKIIVTFEVVGAQGEINLNDENSEYGWFAKIPRNSVYDFGKFLQR
;
A
#
# COMPACT_ATOMS: atom_id res chain seq x y z
N MET A 1 -2.23 15.31 -33.77
CA MET A 1 -2.49 14.81 -32.44
C MET A 1 -1.35 15.22 -31.50
N SER A 2 -1.70 15.68 -30.37
CA SER A 2 -0.71 16.10 -29.41
C SER A 2 -0.16 14.90 -28.62
N ARG A 3 1.14 14.88 -28.41
CA ARG A 3 1.77 13.90 -27.54
C ARG A 3 1.41 14.12 -26.08
N ASP A 4 0.86 15.28 -25.76
CA ASP A 4 0.42 15.59 -24.40
C ASP A 4 -0.74 14.71 -23.96
N LEU A 5 -1.38 14.04 -24.93
CA LEU A 5 -2.48 13.12 -24.63
C LEU A 5 -1.99 11.73 -24.28
N ILE A 6 -0.69 11.46 -24.42
CA ILE A 6 -0.14 10.17 -24.05
C ILE A 6 0.03 10.14 -22.55
N LYS A 7 -0.77 9.31 -21.90
CA LYS A 7 -0.68 9.14 -20.45
C LYS A 7 0.35 8.09 -20.10
N LYS A 8 1.02 8.31 -19.00
CA LYS A 8 1.87 7.30 -18.39
C LYS A 8 1.05 6.49 -17.41
N TYR A 9 1.20 5.19 -17.50
CA TYR A 9 0.55 4.27 -16.58
C TYR A 9 1.61 3.56 -15.76
N CYS A 10 1.33 3.35 -14.51
CA CYS A 10 2.19 2.52 -13.68
C CYS A 10 1.33 1.58 -12.83
N VAL A 11 1.86 0.40 -12.57
CA VAL A 11 1.19 -0.59 -11.75
C VAL A 11 1.76 -0.52 -10.36
N CYS A 12 0.88 -0.43 -9.37
CA CYS A 12 1.24 -0.39 -7.97
C CYS A 12 0.53 -1.52 -7.24
N VAL A 13 1.07 -1.91 -6.10
CA VAL A 13 0.47 -2.91 -5.23
C VAL A 13 0.37 -2.34 -3.83
N GLU A 14 -0.60 -2.84 -3.08
CA GLU A 14 -0.73 -2.51 -1.66
C GLU A 14 -1.29 -3.72 -0.93
N GLY A 15 -1.03 -3.81 0.37
CA GLY A 15 -1.40 -4.97 1.16
C GLY A 15 -2.28 -4.64 2.34
N VAL A 16 -3.33 -5.43 2.51
CA VAL A 16 -4.24 -5.37 3.65
C VAL A 16 -3.82 -6.46 4.62
N TYR A 17 -3.33 -6.07 5.77
CA TYR A 17 -2.95 -7.01 6.83
C TYR A 17 -3.82 -6.72 8.04
N VAL A 18 -4.74 -7.63 8.31
CA VAL A 18 -5.71 -7.51 9.41
C VAL A 18 -5.41 -8.57 10.44
N LYS A 19 -5.29 -8.15 11.70
CA LYS A 19 -5.12 -9.04 12.86
C LYS A 19 -6.05 -8.58 13.96
N LYS A 20 -6.81 -9.50 14.54
CA LYS A 20 -7.72 -9.20 15.66
C LYS A 20 -8.64 -8.03 15.34
N ASN A 21 -9.16 -8.00 14.11
CA ASN A 21 -10.08 -6.98 13.60
C ASN A 21 -9.46 -5.57 13.51
N LYS A 22 -8.14 -5.50 13.39
CA LYS A 22 -7.44 -4.24 13.21
C LYS A 22 -6.55 -4.34 11.98
N ILE A 23 -6.48 -3.25 11.23
CA ILE A 23 -5.69 -3.17 10.01
C ILE A 23 -4.39 -2.42 10.28
N LEU A 24 -3.31 -2.90 9.68
CA LEU A 24 -2.01 -2.27 9.77
C LEU A 24 -1.92 -1.10 8.81
N LEU A 25 -1.62 0.07 9.32
CA LEU A 25 -1.40 1.26 8.51
C LEU A 25 -0.10 1.93 8.90
N MET A 26 0.50 2.61 7.91
CA MET A 26 1.72 3.40 8.08
C MET A 26 1.37 4.87 7.94
N LYS A 27 2.03 5.73 8.70
CA LYS A 27 1.88 7.18 8.56
C LYS A 27 3.05 7.74 7.79
N ARG A 28 2.77 8.40 6.69
CA ARG A 28 3.80 8.93 5.80
C ARG A 28 4.42 10.19 6.38
N CYS A 29 5.75 10.31 6.32
CA CYS A 29 6.46 11.49 6.83
C CYS A 29 7.19 12.27 5.75
N VAL A 30 6.94 11.93 4.48
CA VAL A 30 7.50 12.66 3.33
C VAL A 30 6.38 13.02 2.36
N ILE A 31 6.59 14.05 1.56
CA ILE A 31 5.63 14.42 0.51
C ILE A 31 5.71 13.40 -0.63
N PRO A 32 4.63 13.15 -1.39
CA PRO A 32 3.27 13.66 -1.14
C PRO A 32 2.58 12.91 -0.01
N PHE A 33 1.46 13.45 0.47
CA PHE A 33 0.63 12.83 1.52
C PHE A 33 1.30 12.74 2.89
N LYS A 34 2.22 13.65 3.18
CA LYS A 34 2.85 13.71 4.50
C LYS A 34 1.78 13.83 5.58
N GLY A 35 1.87 12.98 6.61
CA GLY A 35 0.91 12.96 7.70
C GLY A 35 -0.31 12.10 7.47
N PHE A 36 -0.43 11.47 6.28
CA PHE A 36 -1.57 10.61 5.97
C PHE A 36 -1.22 9.15 6.22
N TRP A 37 -2.24 8.41 6.64
CA TRP A 37 -2.15 6.97 6.84
C TRP A 37 -2.43 6.24 5.52
N HIS A 38 -1.69 5.17 5.29
CA HIS A 38 -1.81 4.38 4.06
C HIS A 38 -1.48 2.92 4.31
N LEU A 39 -1.87 2.08 3.36
CA LEU A 39 -1.46 0.69 3.33
C LEU A 39 -0.01 0.60 2.84
N VAL A 40 0.68 -0.44 3.28
CA VAL A 40 2.02 -0.72 2.75
C VAL A 40 1.90 -1.07 1.27
N GLY A 41 2.73 -0.44 0.45
CA GLY A 41 2.72 -0.72 -0.97
C GLY A 41 3.65 0.19 -1.74
N GLY A 42 3.64 0.02 -3.05
CA GLY A 42 4.46 0.83 -3.95
C GLY A 42 4.40 0.34 -5.36
N GLN A 43 5.24 0.90 -6.19
CA GLN A 43 5.27 0.62 -7.62
C GLN A 43 5.95 -0.72 -7.89
N VAL A 44 5.37 -1.49 -8.81
CA VAL A 44 5.95 -2.74 -9.29
C VAL A 44 7.15 -2.41 -10.16
N GLU A 45 8.28 -3.07 -9.90
CA GLU A 45 9.50 -2.88 -10.66
C GLU A 45 9.57 -3.86 -11.80
N LYS A 46 10.46 -3.56 -12.75
CA LYS A 46 10.68 -4.39 -13.91
C LYS A 46 11.07 -5.80 -13.49
N ASN A 47 10.48 -6.79 -14.14
CA ASN A 47 10.78 -8.20 -13.91
C ASN A 47 10.31 -8.76 -12.56
N GLU A 48 9.40 -8.06 -11.88
CA GLU A 48 8.76 -8.57 -10.67
C GLU A 48 7.31 -8.95 -10.97
N THR A 49 6.84 -10.00 -10.30
CA THR A 49 5.40 -10.24 -10.24
C THR A 49 4.77 -9.27 -9.24
N LEU A 50 3.45 -9.14 -9.28
CA LEU A 50 2.74 -8.27 -8.34
C LEU A 50 2.98 -8.71 -6.90
N LYS A 51 2.93 -10.01 -6.63
CA LYS A 51 3.16 -10.52 -5.28
C LYS A 51 4.59 -10.32 -4.82
N GLU A 52 5.56 -10.48 -5.72
CA GLU A 52 6.96 -10.21 -5.41
C GLU A 52 7.17 -8.75 -5.05
N ALA A 53 6.52 -7.86 -5.80
CA ALA A 53 6.61 -6.42 -5.52
C ALA A 53 6.08 -6.11 -4.12
N LEU A 54 4.94 -6.70 -3.75
CA LEU A 54 4.35 -6.44 -2.44
C LEU A 54 5.23 -6.98 -1.32
N LYS A 55 5.82 -8.16 -1.49
CA LYS A 55 6.75 -8.70 -0.51
C LYS A 55 7.95 -7.77 -0.32
N ARG A 56 8.49 -7.26 -1.42
CA ARG A 56 9.61 -6.32 -1.38
C ARG A 56 9.23 -5.04 -0.66
N GLU A 57 8.06 -4.48 -0.96
CA GLU A 57 7.59 -3.24 -0.33
C GLU A 57 7.40 -3.43 1.18
N PHE A 58 6.83 -4.56 1.59
CA PHE A 58 6.69 -4.84 3.03
C PHE A 58 8.06 -4.93 3.70
N LYS A 59 9.01 -5.59 3.06
CA LYS A 59 10.36 -5.70 3.62
C LYS A 59 11.03 -4.33 3.73
N GLU A 60 10.90 -3.51 2.71
CA GLU A 60 11.50 -2.17 2.69
C GLU A 60 10.85 -1.24 3.72
N GLU A 61 9.52 -1.25 3.80
CA GLU A 61 8.80 -0.28 4.63
C GLU A 61 8.63 -0.74 6.07
N THR A 62 8.56 -2.03 6.34
CA THR A 62 8.23 -2.55 7.67
C THR A 62 9.21 -3.57 8.22
N ASN A 63 10.13 -4.05 7.41
CA ASN A 63 11.03 -5.15 7.75
C ASN A 63 10.33 -6.51 7.91
N LEU A 64 9.05 -6.60 7.59
CA LEU A 64 8.32 -7.87 7.71
C LEU A 64 8.48 -8.73 6.46
N ASP A 65 8.61 -10.04 6.68
CA ASP A 65 8.53 -11.05 5.63
C ASP A 65 7.09 -11.55 5.60
N VAL A 66 6.36 -11.22 4.53
CA VAL A 66 4.93 -11.47 4.48
C VAL A 66 4.59 -12.59 3.50
N LYS A 67 3.46 -13.24 3.78
CA LYS A 67 2.83 -14.16 2.86
C LYS A 67 1.64 -13.44 2.22
N VAL A 68 1.69 -13.30 0.91
CA VAL A 68 0.67 -12.58 0.16
C VAL A 68 -0.41 -13.58 -0.29
N GLY A 69 -1.65 -13.24 -0.01
CA GLY A 69 -2.82 -14.05 -0.38
C GLY A 69 -3.44 -13.56 -1.69
N ASP A 70 -4.76 -13.49 -1.69
CA ASP A 70 -5.53 -13.18 -2.89
C ASP A 70 -5.71 -11.68 -3.11
N VAL A 71 -6.05 -11.32 -4.34
CA VAL A 71 -6.49 -9.96 -4.66
C VAL A 71 -7.82 -9.71 -3.97
N VAL A 72 -7.90 -8.61 -3.25
CA VAL A 72 -9.14 -8.23 -2.54
C VAL A 72 -9.72 -6.92 -3.04
N GLY A 73 -9.05 -6.26 -3.96
CA GLY A 73 -9.56 -5.04 -4.54
C GLY A 73 -8.60 -4.42 -5.53
N GLY A 74 -9.00 -3.29 -6.03
CA GLY A 74 -8.19 -2.51 -6.95
C GLY A 74 -8.81 -1.14 -7.13
N ARG A 75 -8.00 -0.21 -7.57
CA ARG A 75 -8.46 1.14 -7.82
C ARG A 75 -7.53 1.84 -8.79
N ILE A 76 -8.03 2.91 -9.38
CA ILE A 76 -7.25 3.75 -10.26
C ILE A 76 -7.10 5.10 -9.57
N GLU A 77 -5.87 5.59 -9.53
CA GLU A 77 -5.55 6.88 -8.95
C GLU A 77 -4.91 7.75 -10.01
N GLU A 78 -5.59 8.84 -10.35
CA GLU A 78 -5.09 9.79 -11.32
C GLU A 78 -4.21 10.80 -10.61
N THR A 79 -3.00 11.00 -11.09
CA THR A 79 -2.13 12.06 -10.61
C THR A 79 -1.80 13.00 -11.76
N PHE A 80 -1.11 14.07 -11.45
CA PHE A 80 -0.76 15.09 -12.46
C PHE A 80 -0.06 14.49 -13.68
N ASP A 81 0.85 13.56 -13.46
CA ASP A 81 1.74 13.06 -14.50
C ASP A 81 1.48 11.62 -14.92
N ARG A 82 0.60 10.89 -14.23
CA ARG A 82 0.40 9.47 -14.51
C ARG A 82 -0.92 8.94 -13.98
N THR A 83 -1.27 7.76 -14.47
CA THR A 83 -2.38 6.98 -13.95
C THR A 83 -1.80 5.77 -13.22
N LYS A 84 -2.12 5.63 -11.95
CA LYS A 84 -1.72 4.46 -11.17
C LYS A 84 -2.83 3.44 -11.17
N ILE A 85 -2.49 2.22 -11.53
CA ILE A 85 -3.39 1.07 -11.43
C ILE A 85 -2.94 0.31 -10.20
N ILE A 86 -3.74 0.32 -9.17
CA ILE A 86 -3.36 -0.23 -7.86
C ILE A 86 -4.11 -1.52 -7.61
N VAL A 87 -3.36 -2.59 -7.36
CA VAL A 87 -3.92 -3.90 -7.04
C VAL A 87 -3.72 -4.14 -5.56
N THR A 88 -4.81 -4.45 -4.86
CA THR A 88 -4.81 -4.64 -3.42
C THR A 88 -4.90 -6.12 -3.10
N PHE A 89 -3.93 -6.63 -2.34
CA PHE A 89 -3.87 -8.02 -1.91
C PHE A 89 -4.13 -8.14 -0.42
N GLU A 90 -4.66 -9.27 0.00
CA GLU A 90 -4.64 -9.59 1.41
C GLU A 90 -3.26 -10.13 1.79
N VAL A 91 -2.83 -9.86 3.00
CA VAL A 91 -1.62 -10.44 3.59
C VAL A 91 -2.11 -11.45 4.63
N VAL A 92 -1.71 -12.71 4.46
CA VAL A 92 -2.24 -13.80 5.28
C VAL A 92 -1.29 -14.22 6.40
N GLY A 93 -0.11 -13.64 6.45
CA GLY A 93 0.83 -13.92 7.52
C GLY A 93 2.08 -13.07 7.39
N ALA A 94 2.80 -12.92 8.48
CA ALA A 94 4.05 -12.16 8.51
C ALA A 94 4.97 -12.70 9.58
N GLN A 95 6.27 -12.55 9.36
CA GLN A 95 7.31 -12.88 10.32
C GLN A 95 8.24 -11.68 10.46
N GLY A 96 8.79 -11.51 11.66
CA GLY A 96 9.73 -10.44 11.94
C GLY A 96 9.11 -9.35 12.79
N GLU A 97 9.90 -8.34 13.07
CA GLU A 97 9.48 -7.19 13.87
C GLU A 97 9.43 -5.96 12.98
N ILE A 98 8.44 -5.11 13.24
CA ILE A 98 8.26 -3.90 12.45
C ILE A 98 9.38 -2.91 12.75
N ASN A 99 10.06 -2.52 11.67
CA ASN A 99 11.11 -1.49 11.69
C ASN A 99 10.85 -0.61 10.48
N LEU A 100 10.45 0.64 10.73
CA LEU A 100 10.05 1.53 9.65
C LEU A 100 11.25 2.11 8.91
N ASN A 101 11.06 2.38 7.62
CA ASN A 101 12.04 3.08 6.81
C ASN A 101 11.88 4.60 6.96
N ASP A 102 12.63 5.36 6.16
CA ASP A 102 12.66 6.83 6.26
C ASP A 102 11.41 7.51 5.73
N GLU A 103 10.53 6.79 5.05
CA GLU A 103 9.33 7.38 4.46
C GLU A 103 8.15 7.42 5.42
N ASN A 104 8.20 6.61 6.49
CA ASN A 104 7.09 6.49 7.42
C ASN A 104 7.57 6.74 8.85
N SER A 105 6.83 7.57 9.58
CA SER A 105 7.20 7.94 10.95
C SER A 105 6.56 7.06 12.00
N GLU A 106 5.42 6.45 11.68
CA GLU A 106 4.64 5.67 12.63
C GLU A 106 3.95 4.54 11.92
N TYR A 107 3.59 3.53 12.68
CA TYR A 107 2.62 2.53 12.25
C TYR A 107 1.61 2.32 13.37
N GLY A 108 0.47 1.72 13.01
CA GLY A 108 -0.52 1.38 14.00
C GLY A 108 -1.48 0.33 13.48
N TRP A 109 -2.21 -0.26 14.40
CA TRP A 109 -3.26 -1.23 14.13
C TRP A 109 -4.57 -0.55 14.44
N PHE A 110 -5.45 -0.43 13.48
CA PHE A 110 -6.65 0.39 13.60
C PHE A 110 -7.91 -0.44 13.43
N ALA A 111 -8.83 -0.33 14.41
CA ALA A 111 -10.17 -0.87 14.28
C ALA A 111 -11.09 0.10 13.53
N LYS A 112 -10.74 1.38 13.55
CA LYS A 112 -11.43 2.44 12.81
C LYS A 112 -10.40 3.20 12.00
N ILE A 113 -10.73 3.51 10.75
CA ILE A 113 -9.80 4.17 9.85
C ILE A 113 -9.64 5.65 10.26
N PRO A 114 -8.39 6.12 10.43
CA PRO A 114 -8.15 7.53 10.74
C PRO A 114 -8.70 8.44 9.63
N ARG A 115 -9.13 9.64 10.01
CA ARG A 115 -9.64 10.60 9.03
C ARG A 115 -8.60 11.00 8.00
N ASN A 116 -7.37 11.14 8.44
CA ASN A 116 -6.25 11.52 7.57
C ASN A 116 -5.64 10.30 6.91
N SER A 117 -6.46 9.52 6.25
CA SER A 117 -6.03 8.37 5.44
C SER A 117 -6.14 8.74 3.96
N VAL A 118 -5.28 8.13 3.13
CA VAL A 118 -5.25 8.44 1.69
C VAL A 118 -6.56 8.04 1.00
N TYR A 119 -7.26 7.04 1.54
CA TYR A 119 -8.63 6.70 1.17
C TYR A 119 -9.25 5.85 2.29
N ASP A 120 -10.52 5.51 2.15
CA ASP A 120 -11.20 4.74 3.19
C ASP A 120 -10.93 3.25 3.02
N PHE A 121 -10.18 2.69 3.97
CA PHE A 121 -9.86 1.26 3.99
C PHE A 121 -10.86 0.43 4.78
N GLY A 122 -11.93 1.07 5.29
CA GLY A 122 -12.85 0.42 6.24
C GLY A 122 -13.51 -0.82 5.69
N LYS A 123 -13.70 -0.89 4.37
CA LYS A 123 -14.29 -2.06 3.72
C LYS A 123 -13.49 -3.34 3.98
N PHE A 124 -12.19 -3.22 4.23
CA PHE A 124 -11.35 -4.39 4.47
C PHE A 124 -11.48 -4.95 5.88
N LEU A 125 -12.00 -4.14 6.81
CA LEU A 125 -12.21 -4.58 8.18
C LEU A 125 -13.48 -5.42 8.35
N GLN A 126 -14.34 -5.43 7.34
CA GLN A 126 -15.60 -6.16 7.38
C GLN A 126 -15.50 -7.56 6.79
N ARG A 127 -14.32 -7.96 6.43
CA ARG A 127 -14.08 -9.24 5.77
C ARG A 127 -14.02 -10.39 6.74
#